data_5ba05964ee47cba26c049d92c3039cb7
#
_entry.id   5ba05964ee47cba26c049d92c3039cb7
#
_cell.length_a   1.000
_cell.length_b   1.000
_cell.length_c   1.000
_cell.angle_alpha   90.00
_cell.angle_beta   90.00
_cell.angle_gamma   90.00
#
_symmetry.space_group_name_H-M   'P 1'
#
loop_
_entity.id
_entity.type
_entity.pdbx_description
1 polymer ?
#
loop_
_entity_poly.entity_id
_entity_poly.type
_entity_poly.pdbx_seq_one_letter_code
_entity_poly.pdbx_strand_id
1 'polypeptide(L)'
;PPLPGIDLPGIFQVRTVPDARAIRDWIERGSLFLSGMDKYSGFQTLRPKTRAVVIGGRFIGLETAENLVHRGFEVTLVEMLDQVLAPLDQDMARIVESYVERHGIRLALNDGVAGFQQAANGSLEVLTKSGKVHPADIVILALGVRPETALAKTAGLAIGERGGIRVDEQMRTSNPDIFAVGDAIEVRDFVTGEWSLIALAGPANRQGRIAADVIAGRQSRFRGTQGTSIIGLFGAAAAWVGA
;
A
#
# COMPACT_ATOMS: atom_id res chain seq x y z
N PRO A 1 7.47 12.90 0.66
CA PRO A 1 8.54 13.77 0.16
C PRO A 1 8.98 13.28 -1.21
N PRO A 2 9.40 14.17 -2.11
CA PRO A 2 9.94 13.77 -3.38
C PRO A 2 11.26 13.01 -3.13
N LEU A 3 11.31 11.75 -3.56
CA LEU A 3 12.53 10.95 -3.53
C LEU A 3 13.28 11.17 -4.86
N PRO A 4 14.62 11.33 -4.83
CA PRO A 4 15.41 11.42 -6.05
C PRO A 4 15.12 10.23 -6.98
N GLY A 5 14.88 10.49 -8.26
CA GLY A 5 14.65 9.45 -9.27
C GLY A 5 13.29 8.77 -9.23
N ILE A 6 12.32 9.27 -8.46
CA ILE A 6 10.98 8.63 -8.31
C ILE A 6 10.20 8.55 -9.64
N ASP A 7 10.50 9.41 -10.60
CA ASP A 7 9.84 9.49 -11.90
C ASP A 7 10.54 8.64 -12.98
N LEU A 8 11.54 7.84 -12.62
CA LEU A 8 12.23 6.95 -13.56
C LEU A 8 11.26 5.89 -14.12
N PRO A 9 11.38 5.53 -15.42
CA PRO A 9 10.58 4.46 -16.01
C PRO A 9 10.78 3.14 -15.27
N GLY A 10 9.68 2.41 -15.02
CA GLY A 10 9.70 1.15 -14.27
C GLY A 10 9.37 1.30 -12.79
N ILE A 11 9.11 2.53 -12.33
CA ILE A 11 8.63 2.80 -10.97
C ILE A 11 7.13 3.10 -11.03
N PHE A 12 6.34 2.35 -10.26
CA PHE A 12 4.88 2.41 -10.28
C PHE A 12 4.30 2.53 -8.88
N GLN A 13 3.09 3.05 -8.78
CA GLN A 13 2.21 2.93 -7.63
C GLN A 13 1.04 2.01 -7.96
N VAL A 14 0.36 1.48 -6.95
CA VAL A 14 -0.86 0.66 -7.10
C VAL A 14 -2.01 1.39 -6.44
N ARG A 15 -2.75 2.18 -7.21
CA ARG A 15 -3.87 2.96 -6.70
C ARG A 15 -5.13 2.84 -7.57
N THR A 16 -4.94 2.77 -8.88
CA THR A 16 -6.04 2.82 -9.86
C THR A 16 -5.94 1.68 -10.85
N VAL A 17 -7.02 1.41 -11.60
CA VAL A 17 -6.99 0.44 -12.71
C VAL A 17 -5.97 0.82 -13.79
N PRO A 18 -5.80 2.09 -14.18
CA PRO A 18 -4.69 2.50 -15.05
C PRO A 18 -3.31 2.11 -14.54
N ASP A 19 -3.03 2.26 -13.23
CA ASP A 19 -1.75 1.84 -12.64
C ASP A 19 -1.53 0.34 -12.82
N ALA A 20 -2.54 -0.47 -12.50
CA ALA A 20 -2.47 -1.93 -12.66
C ALA A 20 -2.24 -2.34 -14.13
N ARG A 21 -2.85 -1.64 -15.09
CA ARG A 21 -2.61 -1.86 -16.52
C ARG A 21 -1.18 -1.49 -16.91
N ALA A 22 -0.67 -0.34 -16.44
CA ALA A 22 0.70 0.09 -16.72
C ALA A 22 1.74 -0.91 -16.18
N ILE A 23 1.54 -1.42 -14.97
CA ILE A 23 2.38 -2.47 -14.38
C ILE A 23 2.34 -3.74 -15.24
N ARG A 24 1.14 -4.21 -15.61
CA ARG A 24 0.98 -5.39 -16.47
C ARG A 24 1.69 -5.21 -17.81
N ASP A 25 1.46 -4.08 -18.49
CA ASP A 25 2.05 -3.79 -19.79
C ASP A 25 3.58 -3.69 -19.69
N TRP A 26 4.13 -3.19 -18.58
CA TRP A 26 5.56 -3.16 -18.32
C TRP A 26 6.14 -4.58 -18.22
N ILE A 27 5.49 -5.43 -17.44
CA ILE A 27 5.89 -6.83 -17.24
C ILE A 27 5.83 -7.60 -18.58
N GLU A 28 4.74 -7.44 -19.34
CA GLU A 28 4.55 -8.13 -20.63
C GLU A 28 5.57 -7.69 -21.69
N ARG A 29 5.89 -6.38 -21.78
CA ARG A 29 6.93 -5.87 -22.69
C ARG A 29 8.31 -6.40 -22.33
N GLY A 30 8.66 -6.43 -21.04
CA GLY A 30 9.91 -7.03 -20.58
C GLY A 30 10.03 -8.50 -20.95
N SER A 31 8.94 -9.26 -20.88
CA SER A 31 8.87 -10.67 -21.30
C SER A 31 9.06 -10.85 -22.81
N LEU A 32 8.53 -9.94 -23.64
CA LEU A 32 8.67 -9.99 -25.11
C LEU A 32 10.11 -9.69 -25.56
N PHE A 33 10.81 -8.80 -24.87
CA PHE A 33 12.22 -8.50 -25.17
C PHE A 33 13.12 -9.71 -24.91
N LEU A 34 12.82 -10.48 -23.88
CA LEU A 34 13.55 -11.70 -23.54
C LEU A 34 13.20 -12.88 -24.49
N SER A 35 11.95 -12.94 -25.00
CA SER A 35 11.52 -13.98 -25.94
C SER A 35 11.98 -13.74 -27.38
N GLY A 36 12.27 -12.49 -27.78
CA GLY A 36 12.72 -12.15 -29.14
C GLY A 36 14.18 -12.53 -29.42
N MET A 37 15.01 -12.67 -28.40
CA MET A 37 16.41 -13.11 -28.53
C MET A 37 16.57 -14.65 -28.64
N ASP A 38 15.52 -15.41 -28.28
CA ASP A 38 15.58 -16.88 -28.20
C ASP A 38 15.32 -17.62 -29.55
N LYS A 39 14.91 -16.89 -30.58
CA LYS A 39 14.55 -17.55 -31.87
C LYS A 39 15.75 -17.98 -32.72
N TYR A 40 16.97 -17.56 -32.38
CA TYR A 40 18.15 -17.79 -33.25
C TYR A 40 19.35 -18.45 -32.54
N SER A 41 19.30 -18.65 -31.24
CA SER A 41 20.36 -19.37 -30.52
C SER A 41 19.78 -20.64 -29.89
N GLY A 42 20.17 -21.79 -30.40
CA GLY A 42 19.79 -23.12 -29.87
C GLY A 42 20.32 -23.42 -28.45
N PHE A 43 20.50 -22.43 -27.64
CA PHE A 43 20.82 -22.54 -26.23
C PHE A 43 19.56 -22.22 -25.41
N GLN A 44 19.13 -23.15 -24.58
CA GLN A 44 18.22 -22.86 -23.46
C GLN A 44 18.92 -21.89 -22.50
N THR A 45 18.88 -20.60 -22.79
CA THR A 45 19.26 -19.59 -21.85
C THR A 45 18.21 -19.60 -20.71
N LEU A 46 18.64 -20.02 -19.53
CA LEU A 46 17.89 -19.81 -18.29
C LEU A 46 17.45 -18.34 -18.29
N ARG A 47 16.13 -18.07 -18.43
CA ARG A 47 15.60 -16.71 -18.33
C ARG A 47 16.06 -16.13 -17.01
N PRO A 48 16.77 -14.98 -16.99
CA PRO A 48 17.08 -14.33 -15.73
C PRO A 48 15.75 -14.04 -15.02
N LYS A 49 15.63 -14.44 -13.77
CA LYS A 49 14.47 -14.11 -12.94
C LYS A 49 14.36 -12.59 -12.91
N THR A 50 13.17 -12.06 -13.19
CA THR A 50 12.93 -10.62 -13.16
C THR A 50 12.89 -10.17 -11.70
N ARG A 51 13.62 -9.13 -11.38
CA ARG A 51 13.77 -8.61 -10.02
C ARG A 51 12.75 -7.51 -9.77
N ALA A 52 12.03 -7.62 -8.68
CA ALA A 52 11.10 -6.60 -8.23
C ALA A 52 11.50 -6.08 -6.85
N VAL A 53 11.41 -4.76 -6.68
CA VAL A 53 11.52 -4.15 -5.35
C VAL A 53 10.19 -3.50 -4.99
N VAL A 54 9.64 -3.88 -3.85
CA VAL A 54 8.41 -3.31 -3.29
C VAL A 54 8.79 -2.44 -2.09
N ILE A 55 8.35 -1.18 -2.09
CA ILE A 55 8.64 -0.23 -1.02
C ILE A 55 7.41 -0.09 -0.12
N GLY A 56 7.52 -0.59 1.10
CA GLY A 56 6.48 -0.56 2.13
C GLY A 56 5.93 -1.94 2.46
N GLY A 57 5.93 -2.29 3.75
CA GLY A 57 5.57 -3.61 4.30
C GLY A 57 4.15 -3.68 4.88
N ARG A 58 3.21 -2.86 4.38
CA ARG A 58 1.79 -2.91 4.76
C ARG A 58 0.98 -3.73 3.76
N PHE A 59 -0.36 -3.70 3.86
CA PHE A 59 -1.30 -4.46 3.01
C PHE A 59 -0.94 -4.43 1.52
N ILE A 60 -0.93 -3.25 0.91
CA ILE A 60 -0.69 -3.08 -0.53
C ILE A 60 0.68 -3.66 -0.92
N GLY A 61 1.71 -3.41 -0.11
CA GLY A 61 3.06 -3.89 -0.39
C GLY A 61 3.16 -5.40 -0.33
N LEU A 62 2.64 -6.02 0.72
CA LEU A 62 2.69 -7.48 0.90
C LEU A 62 1.86 -8.21 -0.15
N GLU A 63 0.62 -7.77 -0.42
CA GLU A 63 -0.24 -8.36 -1.45
C GLU A 63 0.37 -8.20 -2.86
N THR A 64 1.01 -7.06 -3.14
CA THR A 64 1.72 -6.87 -4.40
C THR A 64 2.95 -7.76 -4.49
N ALA A 65 3.73 -7.89 -3.41
CA ALA A 65 4.89 -8.76 -3.35
C ALA A 65 4.51 -10.23 -3.60
N GLU A 66 3.44 -10.73 -2.96
CA GLU A 66 2.89 -12.06 -3.22
C GLU A 66 2.55 -12.26 -4.70
N ASN A 67 1.81 -11.31 -5.29
CA ASN A 67 1.41 -11.39 -6.69
C ASN A 67 2.62 -11.38 -7.65
N LEU A 68 3.68 -10.65 -7.32
CA LEU A 68 4.93 -10.65 -8.09
C LEU A 68 5.68 -11.99 -7.95
N VAL A 69 5.73 -12.58 -6.75
CA VAL A 69 6.29 -13.92 -6.54
C VAL A 69 5.53 -14.96 -7.36
N HIS A 70 4.20 -14.95 -7.36
CA HIS A 70 3.38 -15.85 -8.17
C HIS A 70 3.62 -15.69 -9.69
N ARG A 71 4.09 -14.52 -10.13
CA ARG A 71 4.50 -14.26 -11.51
C ARG A 71 5.95 -14.61 -11.80
N GLY A 72 6.68 -15.19 -10.84
CA GLY A 72 8.04 -15.65 -10.99
C GLY A 72 9.12 -14.59 -10.79
N PHE A 73 8.79 -13.46 -10.17
CA PHE A 73 9.78 -12.45 -9.81
C PHE A 73 10.58 -12.84 -8.56
N GLU A 74 11.85 -12.44 -8.53
CA GLU A 74 12.63 -12.33 -7.30
C GLU A 74 12.24 -11.03 -6.61
N VAL A 75 11.55 -11.13 -5.47
CA VAL A 75 11.00 -9.96 -4.78
C VAL A 75 11.83 -9.59 -3.57
N THR A 76 12.22 -8.32 -3.49
CA THR A 76 12.72 -7.69 -2.26
C THR A 76 11.71 -6.67 -1.77
N LEU A 77 11.28 -6.77 -0.52
CA LEU A 77 10.42 -5.80 0.14
C LEU A 77 11.28 -4.96 1.09
N VAL A 78 11.26 -3.64 0.87
CA VAL A 78 12.00 -2.66 1.69
C VAL A 78 10.99 -1.96 2.60
N GLU A 79 11.20 -2.03 3.91
CA GLU A 79 10.36 -1.37 4.91
C GLU A 79 11.23 -0.55 5.87
N MET A 80 10.81 0.68 6.15
CA MET A 80 11.51 1.61 7.03
C MET A 80 11.42 1.19 8.50
N LEU A 81 10.32 0.55 8.87
CA LEU A 81 10.11 0.04 10.21
C LEU A 81 10.85 -1.28 10.41
N ASP A 82 10.98 -1.68 11.67
CA ASP A 82 11.63 -2.92 12.07
C ASP A 82 10.76 -4.17 11.88
N GLN A 83 9.51 -3.98 11.40
CA GLN A 83 8.57 -5.06 11.12
C GLN A 83 7.63 -4.74 9.95
N VAL A 84 7.06 -5.78 9.35
CA VAL A 84 5.90 -5.65 8.45
C VAL A 84 4.61 -5.53 9.27
N LEU A 85 3.52 -5.03 8.64
CA LEU A 85 2.20 -4.89 9.27
C LEU A 85 2.29 -4.23 10.65
N ALA A 86 2.85 -3.04 10.73
CA ALA A 86 3.09 -2.28 11.97
C ALA A 86 1.97 -2.30 13.03
N PRO A 87 0.66 -2.47 12.70
CA PRO A 87 -0.37 -2.64 13.71
C PRO A 87 -0.38 -4.01 14.42
N LEU A 88 0.33 -5.02 13.91
CA LEU A 88 0.49 -6.29 14.63
C LEU A 88 1.49 -6.15 15.77
N ASP A 89 1.27 -6.92 16.84
CA ASP A 89 2.28 -7.12 17.87
C ASP A 89 3.54 -7.72 17.23
N GLN A 90 4.70 -7.36 17.77
CA GLN A 90 5.98 -7.70 17.14
C GLN A 90 6.23 -9.20 17.00
N ASP A 91 5.81 -10.00 17.97
CA ASP A 91 5.90 -11.46 17.93
C ASP A 91 5.03 -12.06 16.81
N MET A 92 3.83 -11.52 16.62
CA MET A 92 2.94 -11.91 15.51
C MET A 92 3.48 -11.46 14.16
N ALA A 93 4.05 -10.25 14.08
CA ALA A 93 4.70 -9.76 12.85
C ALA A 93 5.87 -10.67 12.44
N ARG A 94 6.69 -11.17 13.40
CA ARG A 94 7.79 -12.12 13.15
C ARG A 94 7.29 -13.44 12.54
N ILE A 95 6.11 -13.90 12.93
CA ILE A 95 5.51 -15.10 12.32
C ILE A 95 5.19 -14.84 10.84
N VAL A 96 4.59 -13.68 10.54
CA VAL A 96 4.28 -13.28 9.17
C VAL A 96 5.56 -13.10 8.34
N GLU A 97 6.58 -12.44 8.88
CA GLU A 97 7.89 -12.24 8.25
C GLU A 97 8.52 -13.57 7.85
N SER A 98 8.66 -14.48 8.81
CA SER A 98 9.19 -15.82 8.54
C SER A 98 8.36 -16.59 7.52
N TYR A 99 7.05 -16.36 7.49
CA TYR A 99 6.16 -16.99 6.53
C TYR A 99 6.38 -16.48 5.11
N VAL A 100 6.42 -15.17 4.90
CA VAL A 100 6.62 -14.58 3.57
C VAL A 100 8.03 -14.82 3.04
N GLU A 101 9.05 -14.86 3.91
CA GLU A 101 10.44 -15.23 3.52
C GLU A 101 10.52 -16.65 2.98
N ARG A 102 9.85 -17.61 3.63
CA ARG A 102 9.76 -18.99 3.13
C ARG A 102 9.08 -19.10 1.78
N HIS A 103 8.24 -18.13 1.41
CA HIS A 103 7.59 -18.05 0.10
C HIS A 103 8.37 -17.22 -0.93
N GLY A 104 9.60 -16.82 -0.62
CA GLY A 104 10.53 -16.23 -1.58
C GLY A 104 10.58 -14.70 -1.60
N ILE A 105 9.99 -14.03 -0.62
CA ILE A 105 10.16 -12.58 -0.42
C ILE A 105 11.39 -12.34 0.45
N ARG A 106 12.34 -11.54 -0.03
CA ARG A 106 13.45 -11.04 0.80
C ARG A 106 13.01 -9.78 1.52
N LEU A 107 13.14 -9.76 2.84
CA LEU A 107 12.80 -8.59 3.65
C LEU A 107 14.05 -7.75 3.94
N ALA A 108 13.94 -6.44 3.67
CA ALA A 108 14.91 -5.41 4.07
C ALA A 108 14.20 -4.47 5.04
N LEU A 109 14.12 -4.88 6.30
CA LEU A 109 13.47 -4.14 7.38
C LEU A 109 14.45 -3.14 8.01
N ASN A 110 13.90 -2.17 8.75
CA ASN A 110 14.63 -1.10 9.41
C ASN A 110 15.52 -0.31 8.44
N ASP A 111 15.08 -0.21 7.18
CA ASP A 111 15.86 0.44 6.11
C ASP A 111 14.94 1.18 5.14
N GLY A 112 14.90 2.49 5.26
CA GLY A 112 14.05 3.33 4.41
C GLY A 112 14.68 3.58 3.05
N VAL A 113 13.85 3.71 2.02
CA VAL A 113 14.31 4.17 0.70
C VAL A 113 14.89 5.59 0.79
N ALA A 114 16.00 5.81 0.11
CA ALA A 114 16.68 7.11 -0.01
C ALA A 114 16.49 7.71 -1.41
N GLY A 115 16.36 6.88 -2.46
CA GLY A 115 16.18 7.33 -3.83
C GLY A 115 16.26 6.18 -4.82
N PHE A 116 16.22 6.55 -6.09
CA PHE A 116 16.28 5.63 -7.21
C PHE A 116 17.27 6.16 -8.24
N GLN A 117 17.96 5.26 -8.91
CA GLN A 117 18.83 5.61 -10.03
C GLN A 117 18.78 4.53 -11.11
N GLN A 118 19.30 4.87 -12.29
CA GLN A 118 19.46 3.92 -13.37
C GLN A 118 20.92 3.47 -13.43
N ALA A 119 21.14 2.17 -13.41
CA ALA A 119 22.46 1.58 -13.60
C ALA A 119 22.93 1.75 -15.06
N ALA A 120 24.23 1.58 -15.32
CA ALA A 120 24.83 1.70 -16.65
C ALA A 120 24.21 0.75 -17.70
N ASN A 121 23.68 -0.39 -17.26
CA ASN A 121 22.99 -1.37 -18.11
C ASN A 121 21.52 -1.05 -18.32
N GLY A 122 21.01 0.08 -17.81
CA GLY A 122 19.61 0.51 -17.93
C GLY A 122 18.65 -0.07 -16.90
N SER A 123 19.09 -0.98 -16.00
CA SER A 123 18.25 -1.47 -14.90
C SER A 123 18.07 -0.40 -13.83
N LEU A 124 17.00 -0.54 -13.02
CA LEU A 124 16.78 0.32 -11.86
C LEU A 124 17.62 -0.15 -10.66
N GLU A 125 17.99 0.79 -9.83
CA GLU A 125 18.58 0.56 -8.52
C GLU A 125 17.82 1.35 -7.47
N VAL A 126 17.40 0.66 -6.42
CA VAL A 126 16.79 1.27 -5.24
C VAL A 126 17.87 1.48 -4.20
N LEU A 127 18.08 2.75 -3.84
CA LEU A 127 19.04 3.16 -2.83
C LEU A 127 18.33 3.29 -1.48
N THR A 128 18.93 2.74 -0.44
CA THR A 128 18.37 2.80 0.92
C THR A 128 19.20 3.73 1.81
N LYS A 129 18.60 4.11 2.95
CA LYS A 129 19.27 5.00 3.92
C LYS A 129 20.50 4.35 4.57
N SER A 130 20.55 3.02 4.64
CA SER A 130 21.72 2.29 5.13
C SER A 130 22.86 2.23 4.10
N GLY A 131 22.67 2.74 2.89
CA GLY A 131 23.63 2.68 1.78
C GLY A 131 23.57 1.39 0.98
N LYS A 132 22.63 0.49 1.24
CA LYS A 132 22.42 -0.70 0.41
C LYS A 132 21.79 -0.33 -0.93
N VAL A 133 22.10 -1.12 -1.96
CA VAL A 133 21.58 -0.98 -3.31
C VAL A 133 20.84 -2.27 -3.67
N HIS A 134 19.56 -2.13 -4.03
CA HIS A 134 18.74 -3.24 -4.50
C HIS A 134 18.48 -3.08 -6.00
N PRO A 135 19.09 -3.93 -6.86
CA PRO A 135 18.82 -3.90 -8.29
C PRO A 135 17.38 -4.35 -8.59
N ALA A 136 16.72 -3.67 -9.52
CA ALA A 136 15.33 -3.92 -9.88
C ALA A 136 15.09 -3.77 -11.40
N ASP A 137 14.13 -4.52 -11.91
CA ASP A 137 13.58 -4.37 -13.25
C ASP A 137 12.20 -3.70 -13.19
N ILE A 138 11.58 -3.74 -12.01
CA ILE A 138 10.36 -3.01 -11.64
C ILE A 138 10.40 -2.62 -10.16
N VAL A 139 9.88 -1.43 -9.86
CA VAL A 139 9.73 -0.94 -8.48
C VAL A 139 8.26 -0.60 -8.24
N ILE A 140 7.71 -1.06 -7.12
CA ILE A 140 6.35 -0.74 -6.70
C ILE A 140 6.40 0.10 -5.42
N LEU A 141 5.78 1.27 -5.48
CA LEU A 141 5.66 2.18 -4.34
C LEU A 141 4.37 1.89 -3.57
N ALA A 142 4.48 1.31 -2.39
CA ALA A 142 3.39 1.02 -1.47
C ALA A 142 3.53 1.81 -0.16
N LEU A 143 3.84 3.11 -0.28
CA LEU A 143 4.18 4.02 0.84
C LEU A 143 2.98 4.45 1.70
N GLY A 144 1.82 3.81 1.52
CA GLY A 144 0.59 4.13 2.22
C GLY A 144 -0.26 5.17 1.51
N VAL A 145 -1.37 5.54 2.15
CA VAL A 145 -2.37 6.47 1.62
C VAL A 145 -2.48 7.69 2.53
N ARG A 146 -2.91 8.81 1.95
CA ARG A 146 -3.24 10.05 2.67
C ARG A 146 -4.65 10.47 2.32
N PRO A 147 -5.41 11.04 3.26
CA PRO A 147 -6.72 11.59 2.99
C PRO A 147 -6.64 12.68 1.91
N GLU A 148 -7.49 12.58 0.87
CA GLU A 148 -7.64 13.67 -0.08
C GLU A 148 -8.63 14.70 0.48
N THR A 149 -8.11 15.80 0.95
CA THR A 149 -8.87 16.83 1.66
C THR A 149 -8.78 18.22 1.03
N ALA A 150 -8.21 18.34 -0.18
CA ALA A 150 -8.04 19.64 -0.83
C ALA A 150 -9.39 20.37 -1.04
N LEU A 151 -10.38 19.66 -1.55
CA LEU A 151 -11.72 20.21 -1.75
C LEU A 151 -12.38 20.63 -0.41
N ALA A 152 -12.27 19.80 0.61
CA ALA A 152 -12.81 20.07 1.94
C ALA A 152 -12.18 21.32 2.57
N LYS A 153 -10.85 21.48 2.44
CA LYS A 153 -10.14 22.69 2.89
C LYS A 153 -10.60 23.93 2.15
N THR A 154 -10.75 23.85 0.81
CA THR A 154 -11.25 24.97 0.01
C THR A 154 -12.67 25.37 0.39
N ALA A 155 -13.50 24.40 0.78
CA ALA A 155 -14.85 24.63 1.29
C ALA A 155 -14.91 25.10 2.75
N GLY A 156 -13.76 25.29 3.42
CA GLY A 156 -13.69 25.75 4.81
C GLY A 156 -14.15 24.72 5.84
N LEU A 157 -14.13 23.42 5.49
CA LEU A 157 -14.50 22.35 6.42
C LEU A 157 -13.39 22.09 7.43
N ALA A 158 -13.77 21.70 8.65
CA ALA A 158 -12.83 21.35 9.69
C ALA A 158 -12.02 20.09 9.33
N ILE A 159 -10.70 20.23 9.35
CA ILE A 159 -9.74 19.14 9.16
C ILE A 159 -9.13 18.80 10.53
N GLY A 160 -9.03 17.52 10.82
CA GLY A 160 -8.44 17.06 12.06
C GLY A 160 -6.92 17.08 12.05
N GLU A 161 -6.31 16.80 13.20
CA GLU A 161 -4.85 16.83 13.40
C GLU A 161 -4.11 15.78 12.57
N ARG A 162 -4.75 14.67 12.25
CA ARG A 162 -4.20 13.59 11.40
C ARG A 162 -4.43 13.84 9.91
N GLY A 163 -5.08 14.96 9.56
CA GLY A 163 -5.28 15.41 8.20
C GLY A 163 -6.58 14.95 7.54
N GLY A 164 -7.44 14.20 8.22
CA GLY A 164 -8.76 13.79 7.72
C GLY A 164 -9.84 14.83 7.98
N ILE A 165 -10.95 14.74 7.25
CA ILE A 165 -12.12 15.60 7.46
C ILE A 165 -12.78 15.20 8.79
N ARG A 166 -13.04 16.16 9.68
CA ARG A 166 -13.77 15.93 10.92
C ARG A 166 -15.24 15.69 10.63
N VAL A 167 -15.80 14.64 11.22
CA VAL A 167 -17.22 14.31 11.16
C VAL A 167 -17.77 13.95 12.53
N ASP A 168 -19.07 14.13 12.72
CA ASP A 168 -19.80 13.65 13.87
C ASP A 168 -20.22 12.17 13.72
N GLU A 169 -20.95 11.63 14.69
CA GLU A 169 -21.44 10.25 14.65
C GLU A 169 -22.48 10.00 13.53
N GLN A 170 -23.02 11.05 12.92
CA GLN A 170 -23.95 11.00 11.81
C GLN A 170 -23.27 11.23 10.45
N MET A 171 -21.93 11.27 10.43
CA MET A 171 -21.11 11.55 9.25
C MET A 171 -21.25 12.99 8.70
N ARG A 172 -21.78 13.94 9.48
CA ARG A 172 -21.81 15.35 9.11
C ARG A 172 -20.46 16.00 9.38
N THR A 173 -20.06 16.86 8.47
CA THR A 173 -18.87 17.71 8.64
C THR A 173 -19.17 18.91 9.55
N SER A 174 -18.25 19.87 9.63
CA SER A 174 -18.49 21.16 10.30
C SER A 174 -19.59 22.00 9.63
N ASN A 175 -19.95 21.69 8.39
CA ASN A 175 -21.16 22.18 7.75
C ASN A 175 -22.23 21.06 7.78
N PRO A 176 -23.41 21.29 8.44
CA PRO A 176 -24.42 20.24 8.64
C PRO A 176 -25.05 19.72 7.33
N ASP A 177 -24.92 20.45 6.22
CA ASP A 177 -25.43 20.05 4.92
C ASP A 177 -24.43 19.25 4.09
N ILE A 178 -23.19 19.06 4.62
CA ILE A 178 -22.13 18.33 3.95
C ILE A 178 -21.75 17.10 4.77
N PHE A 179 -21.74 15.95 4.10
CA PHE A 179 -21.35 14.67 4.68
C PHE A 179 -20.00 14.23 4.12
N ALA A 180 -19.21 13.54 4.94
CA ALA A 180 -17.97 12.91 4.50
C ALA A 180 -17.86 11.49 5.10
N VAL A 181 -17.32 10.56 4.30
CA VAL A 181 -17.20 9.14 4.66
C VAL A 181 -15.94 8.52 4.07
N GLY A 182 -15.55 7.35 4.56
CA GLY A 182 -14.45 6.56 4.01
C GLY A 182 -13.07 7.05 4.43
N ASP A 183 -12.08 6.81 3.60
CA ASP A 183 -10.66 7.01 3.92
C ASP A 183 -10.25 8.48 4.11
N ALA A 184 -11.13 9.42 3.70
CA ALA A 184 -10.86 10.85 3.80
C ALA A 184 -11.19 11.45 5.17
N ILE A 185 -11.84 10.71 6.08
CA ILE A 185 -12.34 11.23 7.35
C ILE A 185 -11.51 10.78 8.55
N GLU A 186 -11.54 11.59 9.62
CA GLU A 186 -11.15 11.16 10.96
C GLU A 186 -12.38 10.73 11.76
N VAL A 187 -12.26 9.57 12.40
CA VAL A 187 -13.29 8.99 13.28
C VAL A 187 -12.72 8.66 14.64
N ARG A 188 -13.59 8.48 15.62
CA ARG A 188 -13.18 7.96 16.92
C ARG A 188 -12.83 6.47 16.83
N ASP A 189 -11.66 6.11 17.31
CA ASP A 189 -11.34 4.73 17.62
C ASP A 189 -12.21 4.27 18.79
N PHE A 190 -12.83 3.09 18.65
CA PHE A 190 -13.78 2.61 19.66
C PHE A 190 -13.10 2.19 20.96
N VAL A 191 -11.85 1.74 20.89
CA VAL A 191 -11.10 1.22 22.05
C VAL A 191 -10.46 2.35 22.82
N THR A 192 -9.74 3.24 22.15
CA THR A 192 -8.96 4.30 22.78
C THR A 192 -9.75 5.60 22.97
N GLY A 193 -10.83 5.79 22.22
CA GLY A 193 -11.55 7.07 22.17
C GLY A 193 -10.83 8.17 21.40
N GLU A 194 -9.62 7.89 20.89
CA GLU A 194 -8.80 8.85 20.16
C GLU A 194 -9.29 9.06 18.72
N TRP A 195 -8.99 10.24 18.17
CA TRP A 195 -9.24 10.48 16.76
C TRP A 195 -8.23 9.73 15.90
N SER A 196 -8.71 9.01 14.88
CA SER A 196 -7.87 8.15 14.06
C SER A 196 -8.28 8.20 12.59
N LEU A 197 -7.30 7.94 11.71
CA LEU A 197 -7.50 7.67 10.30
C LEU A 197 -7.54 6.15 10.12
N ILE A 198 -8.70 5.62 9.76
CA ILE A 198 -8.89 4.17 9.59
C ILE A 198 -9.41 3.90 8.18
N ALA A 199 -8.46 3.79 7.26
CA ALA A 199 -8.70 3.56 5.84
C ALA A 199 -8.99 2.07 5.57
N LEU A 200 -10.21 1.64 5.91
CA LEU A 200 -10.69 0.26 5.77
C LEU A 200 -12.06 0.21 5.12
N ALA A 201 -12.27 -0.77 4.24
CA ALA A 201 -13.51 -0.94 3.47
C ALA A 201 -14.74 -1.19 4.35
N GLY A 202 -14.60 -1.95 5.44
CA GLY A 202 -15.70 -2.24 6.37
C GLY A 202 -16.30 -0.98 7.00
N PRO A 203 -15.52 -0.16 7.70
CA PRO A 203 -15.94 1.14 8.21
C PRO A 203 -16.50 2.06 7.12
N ALA A 204 -15.81 2.20 5.98
CA ALA A 204 -16.24 3.05 4.87
C ALA A 204 -17.64 2.70 4.35
N ASN A 205 -17.91 1.41 4.14
CA ASN A 205 -19.24 0.91 3.75
C ASN A 205 -20.32 1.25 4.77
N ARG A 206 -20.02 1.07 6.05
CA ARG A 206 -20.94 1.37 7.15
C ARG A 206 -21.22 2.87 7.24
N GLN A 207 -20.19 3.70 7.13
CA GLN A 207 -20.29 5.16 7.15
C GLN A 207 -21.16 5.66 6.00
N GLY A 208 -20.98 5.13 4.78
CA GLY A 208 -21.82 5.49 3.62
C GLY A 208 -23.30 5.19 3.84
N ARG A 209 -23.63 4.04 4.44
CA ARG A 209 -25.01 3.70 4.79
C ARG A 209 -25.59 4.64 5.85
N ILE A 210 -24.81 4.96 6.89
CA ILE A 210 -25.23 5.88 7.95
C ILE A 210 -25.50 7.27 7.38
N ALA A 211 -24.60 7.80 6.53
CA ALA A 211 -24.80 9.07 5.88
C ALA A 211 -26.10 9.07 5.05
N ALA A 212 -26.35 8.03 4.26
CA ALA A 212 -27.57 7.87 3.46
C ALA A 212 -28.83 7.80 4.34
N ASP A 213 -28.80 7.05 5.44
CA ASP A 213 -29.90 6.97 6.39
C ASP A 213 -30.22 8.34 7.00
N VAL A 214 -29.21 9.07 7.43
CA VAL A 214 -29.37 10.41 8.04
C VAL A 214 -29.91 11.41 7.02
N ILE A 215 -29.42 11.40 5.80
CA ILE A 215 -29.93 12.25 4.69
C ILE A 215 -31.40 11.92 4.41
N ALA A 216 -31.81 10.66 4.51
CA ALA A 216 -33.19 10.21 4.36
C ALA A 216 -34.07 10.43 5.62
N GLY A 217 -33.58 11.14 6.64
CA GLY A 217 -34.30 11.45 7.88
C GLY A 217 -34.38 10.29 8.89
N ARG A 218 -33.62 9.22 8.68
CA ARG A 218 -33.57 8.07 9.61
C ARG A 218 -32.59 8.32 10.74
N GLN A 219 -32.83 7.70 11.89
CA GLN A 219 -31.92 7.70 13.02
C GLN A 219 -30.83 6.64 12.82
N SER A 220 -29.61 7.08 12.52
CA SER A 220 -28.44 6.20 12.36
C SER A 220 -27.19 6.86 12.94
N ARG A 221 -26.29 6.04 13.52
CA ARG A 221 -25.07 6.55 14.16
C ARG A 221 -23.90 5.61 13.95
N PHE A 222 -22.73 6.17 13.73
CA PHE A 222 -21.45 5.47 13.70
C PHE A 222 -20.84 5.51 15.12
N ARG A 223 -20.63 4.34 15.70
CA ARG A 223 -20.11 4.22 17.08
C ARG A 223 -18.58 4.19 17.17
N GLY A 224 -17.89 4.52 16.07
CA GLY A 224 -16.46 4.33 15.96
C GLY A 224 -16.10 2.99 15.32
N THR A 225 -14.83 2.68 15.29
CA THR A 225 -14.29 1.44 14.73
C THR A 225 -13.20 0.87 15.60
N GLN A 226 -13.07 -0.45 15.62
CA GLN A 226 -12.02 -1.17 16.35
C GLN A 226 -10.77 -1.41 15.48
N GLY A 227 -10.72 -0.86 14.26
CA GLY A 227 -9.60 -1.09 13.37
C GLY A 227 -9.43 -2.53 12.92
N THR A 228 -10.48 -3.35 13.02
CA THR A 228 -10.43 -4.78 12.64
C THR A 228 -9.95 -4.94 11.21
N SER A 229 -8.87 -5.67 11.03
CA SER A 229 -8.22 -5.89 9.76
C SER A 229 -7.84 -7.35 9.55
N ILE A 230 -7.80 -7.76 8.29
CA ILE A 230 -7.33 -9.09 7.89
C ILE A 230 -6.57 -8.96 6.56
N ILE A 231 -5.51 -9.73 6.42
CA ILE A 231 -4.76 -9.90 5.18
C ILE A 231 -4.58 -11.39 4.91
N GLY A 232 -4.74 -11.80 3.65
CA GLY A 232 -4.37 -13.13 3.16
C GLY A 232 -3.03 -13.06 2.45
N LEU A 233 -2.11 -13.98 2.75
CA LEU A 233 -0.79 -14.07 2.12
C LEU A 233 -0.42 -15.54 1.93
N PHE A 234 -0.16 -15.94 0.69
CA PHE A 234 0.24 -17.31 0.33
C PHE A 234 -0.63 -18.41 0.95
N GLY A 235 -1.93 -18.17 1.07
CA GLY A 235 -2.89 -19.11 1.66
C GLY A 235 -3.00 -19.07 3.19
N ALA A 236 -2.15 -18.33 3.90
CA ALA A 236 -2.35 -18.02 5.32
C ALA A 236 -3.13 -16.70 5.48
N ALA A 237 -3.62 -16.43 6.69
CA ALA A 237 -4.24 -15.17 7.03
C ALA A 237 -3.69 -14.62 8.35
N ALA A 238 -3.46 -13.30 8.39
CA ALA A 238 -3.20 -12.57 9.61
C ALA A 238 -4.34 -11.58 9.86
N ALA A 239 -4.85 -11.54 11.08
CA ALA A 239 -5.94 -10.66 11.45
C ALA A 239 -5.69 -10.06 12.84
N TRP A 240 -6.20 -8.86 13.04
CA TRP A 240 -6.14 -8.19 14.34
C TRP A 240 -7.36 -7.31 14.56
N VAL A 241 -7.60 -6.96 15.79
CA VAL A 241 -8.68 -6.09 16.26
C VAL A 241 -8.20 -5.28 17.45
N GLY A 242 -8.61 -4.03 17.49
CA GLY A 242 -8.21 -3.09 18.53
C GLY A 242 -7.01 -2.24 18.15
N ALA A 243 -6.49 -1.51 19.13
CA ALA A 243 -5.33 -0.62 19.02
C ALA A 243 -4.14 -1.20 19.77
#